data_ea2c010f43231ffc8261d686cea789c1
#
_entry.id   ea2c010f43231ffc8261d686cea789c1
#
_cell.length_a   1.000
_cell.length_b   1.000
_cell.length_c   1.000
_cell.angle_alpha   90.00
_cell.angle_beta   90.00
_cell.angle_gamma   90.00
#
_symmetry.space_group_name_H-M   'P 1'
#
loop_
_entity.id
_entity.type
_entity.pdbx_description
1 polymer ?
#
loop_
_entity_poly.entity_id
_entity_poly.type
_entity_poly.pdbx_seq_one_letter_code
_entity_poly.pdbx_strand_id
1 'polypeptide(L)'
;MGIKNLRSLIEKYALDSITKKHLETYKNKIITIDTSLYMYRIKYSNNNNFIDGFIKQIMRLLRNRITPVYIFDGAPPAEKETVLQIRRDKITTLHGRINEVEKLIENAIINPEILNDIGKIKVKEINKTGAFTERKCTIKDLEEEYQKLNKRNINVSKTDFKDLKTLFKLMGIPYIESNGEAETLCAKLC
;
A
#
# COMPACT_ATOMS: atom_id res chain seq x y z
N MET A 1 -2.93 -7.40 -3.73
CA MET A 1 -3.02 -8.48 -4.70
C MET A 1 -4.40 -8.50 -5.26
N GLY A 2 -4.60 -8.91 -6.47
CA GLY A 2 -5.89 -8.98 -7.13
C GLY A 2 -5.69 -9.30 -8.59
N ILE A 3 -6.72 -9.70 -9.28
CA ILE A 3 -6.70 -9.92 -10.72
C ILE A 3 -6.52 -8.56 -11.39
N LYS A 4 -5.46 -8.44 -12.21
CA LYS A 4 -5.17 -7.21 -12.95
C LYS A 4 -6.40 -6.82 -13.80
N ASN A 5 -6.81 -5.57 -13.70
CA ASN A 5 -7.95 -5.01 -14.45
C ASN A 5 -9.33 -5.65 -14.13
N LEU A 6 -9.47 -6.44 -13.06
CA LEU A 6 -10.74 -7.06 -12.69
C LEU A 6 -11.86 -6.01 -12.52
N ARG A 7 -11.57 -4.90 -11.83
CA ARG A 7 -12.55 -3.84 -11.63
C ARG A 7 -13.03 -3.26 -12.96
N SER A 8 -12.11 -2.93 -13.86
CA SER A 8 -12.46 -2.41 -15.20
C SER A 8 -13.26 -3.43 -16.03
N LEU A 9 -12.97 -4.72 -15.86
CA LEU A 9 -13.74 -5.79 -16.48
C LEU A 9 -15.18 -5.83 -15.95
N ILE A 10 -15.35 -5.78 -14.62
CA ILE A 10 -16.67 -5.75 -13.98
C ILE A 10 -17.44 -4.50 -14.38
N GLU A 11 -16.80 -3.31 -14.35
CA GLU A 11 -17.43 -2.05 -14.76
C GLU A 11 -17.88 -2.08 -16.22
N LYS A 12 -17.18 -2.81 -17.09
CA LYS A 12 -17.52 -2.92 -18.51
C LYS A 12 -18.63 -3.92 -18.80
N TYR A 13 -18.65 -5.07 -18.12
CA TYR A 13 -19.52 -6.19 -18.49
C TYR A 13 -20.61 -6.53 -17.43
N ALA A 14 -20.47 -6.01 -16.23
CA ALA A 14 -21.38 -6.34 -15.12
C ALA A 14 -21.53 -5.14 -14.15
N LEU A 15 -21.76 -3.95 -14.68
CA LEU A 15 -21.86 -2.71 -13.89
C LEU A 15 -22.90 -2.82 -12.77
N ASP A 16 -24.01 -3.50 -13.03
CA ASP A 16 -25.12 -3.71 -12.08
C ASP A 16 -24.71 -4.56 -10.87
N SER A 17 -23.59 -5.32 -10.97
CA SER A 17 -23.04 -6.06 -9.84
C SER A 17 -22.35 -5.18 -8.80
N ILE A 18 -22.06 -3.90 -9.14
CA ILE A 18 -21.38 -2.95 -8.26
C ILE A 18 -22.41 -2.08 -7.56
N THR A 19 -22.69 -2.39 -6.30
CA THR A 19 -23.58 -1.58 -5.48
C THR A 19 -22.82 -0.80 -4.41
N LYS A 20 -23.14 0.49 -4.26
CA LYS A 20 -22.64 1.31 -3.14
C LYS A 20 -23.60 1.14 -1.97
N LYS A 21 -23.10 0.63 -0.84
CA LYS A 21 -23.88 0.51 0.39
C LYS A 21 -23.26 1.37 1.49
N HIS A 22 -24.10 1.95 2.32
CA HIS A 22 -23.66 2.65 3.52
C HIS A 22 -23.19 1.66 4.58
N LEU A 23 -22.22 2.02 5.42
CA LEU A 23 -21.71 1.12 6.47
C LEU A 23 -22.82 0.67 7.45
N GLU A 24 -23.80 1.50 7.69
CA GLU A 24 -24.94 1.19 8.56
C GLU A 24 -25.74 -0.06 8.13
N THR A 25 -25.69 -0.42 6.83
CA THR A 25 -26.33 -1.66 6.36
C THR A 25 -25.70 -2.92 6.95
N TYR A 26 -24.50 -2.81 7.47
CA TYR A 26 -23.76 -3.90 8.14
C TYR A 26 -23.83 -3.83 9.66
N LYS A 27 -24.71 -3.00 10.22
CA LYS A 27 -24.94 -2.90 11.67
C LYS A 27 -25.24 -4.27 12.28
N ASN A 28 -24.58 -4.54 13.42
CA ASN A 28 -24.65 -5.81 14.16
C ASN A 28 -24.11 -7.03 13.38
N LYS A 29 -23.36 -6.79 12.31
CA LYS A 29 -22.64 -7.84 11.59
C LYS A 29 -21.20 -7.97 12.06
N ILE A 30 -20.68 -9.18 11.90
CA ILE A 30 -19.24 -9.46 12.03
C ILE A 30 -18.64 -9.34 10.64
N ILE A 31 -17.51 -8.63 10.53
CA ILE A 31 -16.78 -8.49 9.27
C ILE A 31 -15.36 -9.00 9.48
N THR A 32 -14.96 -9.97 8.66
CA THR A 32 -13.58 -10.45 8.62
C THR A 32 -12.71 -9.52 7.77
N ILE A 33 -11.48 -9.27 8.23
CA ILE A 33 -10.56 -8.31 7.62
C ILE A 33 -9.21 -8.98 7.43
N ASP A 34 -8.74 -9.04 6.19
CA ASP A 34 -7.36 -9.41 5.89
C ASP A 34 -6.42 -8.33 6.44
N THR A 35 -5.66 -8.70 7.48
CA THR A 35 -4.78 -7.78 8.19
C THR A 35 -3.61 -7.32 7.31
N SER A 36 -3.03 -8.22 6.53
CA SER A 36 -1.87 -7.94 5.68
C SER A 36 -2.19 -6.89 4.62
N LEU A 37 -3.33 -7.01 3.95
CA LEU A 37 -3.79 -6.05 2.94
C LEU A 37 -3.91 -4.63 3.55
N TYR A 38 -4.55 -4.53 4.71
CA TYR A 38 -4.75 -3.25 5.38
C TYR A 38 -3.47 -2.69 5.99
N MET A 39 -2.55 -3.52 6.47
CA MET A 39 -1.25 -3.09 6.97
C MET A 39 -0.47 -2.32 5.90
N TYR A 40 -0.32 -2.88 4.70
CA TYR A 40 0.33 -2.20 3.58
C TYR A 40 -0.38 -0.90 3.19
N ARG A 41 -1.71 -0.92 3.10
CA ARG A 41 -2.51 0.24 2.73
C ARG A 41 -2.39 1.38 3.76
N ILE A 42 -2.46 1.06 5.04
CA ILE A 42 -2.42 2.04 6.11
C ILE A 42 -1.01 2.63 6.24
N LYS A 43 0.04 1.80 6.17
CA LYS A 43 1.42 2.31 6.15
C LYS A 43 1.68 3.26 4.99
N TYR A 44 1.15 2.94 3.80
CA TYR A 44 1.26 3.81 2.63
C TYR A 44 0.59 5.17 2.84
N SER A 45 -0.61 5.18 3.42
CA SER A 45 -1.40 6.42 3.59
C SER A 45 -0.97 7.27 4.78
N ASN A 46 -0.39 6.68 5.84
CA ASN A 46 -0.10 7.34 7.12
C ASN A 46 1.41 7.48 7.40
N ASN A 47 2.27 7.54 6.38
CA ASN A 47 3.72 7.70 6.55
C ASN A 47 4.31 6.74 7.62
N ASN A 48 4.01 5.44 7.49
CA ASN A 48 4.40 4.36 8.41
C ASN A 48 3.73 4.35 9.81
N ASN A 49 2.90 5.33 10.17
CA ASN A 49 2.14 5.28 11.43
C ASN A 49 0.88 4.40 11.27
N PHE A 50 1.08 3.08 11.29
CA PHE A 50 0.00 2.13 11.08
C PHE A 50 -0.92 1.98 12.31
N ILE A 51 -0.40 2.17 13.52
CA ILE A 51 -1.18 2.04 14.77
C ILE A 51 -2.37 2.99 14.77
N ASP A 52 -2.13 4.28 14.51
CA ASP A 52 -3.18 5.30 14.44
C ASP A 52 -4.20 4.98 13.33
N GLY A 53 -3.73 4.48 12.19
CA GLY A 53 -4.59 4.08 11.09
C GLY A 53 -5.52 2.92 11.43
N PHE A 54 -5.02 1.89 12.15
CA PHE A 54 -5.85 0.79 12.63
C PHE A 54 -6.83 1.24 13.71
N ILE A 55 -6.40 2.08 14.66
CA ILE A 55 -7.31 2.66 15.66
C ILE A 55 -8.47 3.39 14.98
N LYS A 56 -8.19 4.25 14.01
CA LYS A 56 -9.23 4.97 13.24
C LYS A 56 -10.18 4.01 12.52
N GLN A 57 -9.64 2.95 11.90
CA GLN A 57 -10.45 1.93 11.22
C GLN A 57 -11.36 1.20 12.21
N ILE A 58 -10.81 0.72 13.32
CA ILE A 58 -11.54 0.02 14.38
C ILE A 58 -12.66 0.91 14.92
N MET A 59 -12.34 2.13 15.31
CA MET A 59 -13.32 3.07 15.85
C MET A 59 -14.45 3.38 14.88
N ARG A 60 -14.13 3.49 13.58
CA ARG A 60 -15.14 3.68 12.54
C ARG A 60 -16.10 2.50 12.44
N LEU A 61 -15.59 1.25 12.53
CA LEU A 61 -16.42 0.06 12.46
C LEU A 61 -17.30 -0.07 13.73
N LEU A 62 -16.69 0.07 14.91
CA LEU A 62 -17.40 -0.02 16.20
C LEU A 62 -18.50 1.06 16.33
N ARG A 63 -18.25 2.29 15.89
CA ARG A 63 -19.29 3.35 15.85
C ARG A 63 -20.49 2.97 15.00
N ASN A 64 -20.29 2.18 13.95
CA ASN A 64 -21.38 1.64 13.12
C ASN A 64 -21.93 0.31 13.67
N ARG A 65 -21.57 -0.09 14.89
CA ARG A 65 -21.95 -1.38 15.53
C ARG A 65 -21.56 -2.58 14.68
N ILE A 66 -20.41 -2.50 14.00
CA ILE A 66 -19.83 -3.60 13.23
C ILE A 66 -18.69 -4.17 14.06
N THR A 67 -18.67 -5.49 14.23
CA THR A 67 -17.59 -6.18 14.94
C THR A 67 -16.50 -6.61 13.94
N PRO A 68 -15.31 -6.00 13.93
CA PRO A 68 -14.23 -6.46 13.09
C PRO A 68 -13.56 -7.70 13.69
N VAL A 69 -13.24 -8.67 12.86
CA VAL A 69 -12.36 -9.81 13.18
C VAL A 69 -11.17 -9.78 12.23
N TYR A 70 -9.98 -9.56 12.76
CA TYR A 70 -8.76 -9.45 11.95
C TYR A 70 -8.15 -10.82 11.74
N ILE A 71 -7.76 -11.12 10.49
CA ILE A 71 -7.16 -12.40 10.14
C ILE A 71 -5.73 -12.14 9.67
N PHE A 72 -4.78 -12.81 10.33
CA PHE A 72 -3.37 -12.77 9.97
C PHE A 72 -3.04 -13.94 9.06
N ASP A 73 -2.21 -13.71 8.04
CA ASP A 73 -1.69 -14.76 7.19
C ASP A 73 -0.80 -15.73 7.97
N GLY A 74 -0.93 -17.01 7.63
CA GLY A 74 0.00 -18.05 8.01
C GLY A 74 1.08 -18.28 6.94
N ALA A 75 1.50 -19.54 6.79
CA ALA A 75 2.47 -19.90 5.78
C ALA A 75 1.88 -19.76 4.36
N PRO A 76 2.59 -19.11 3.44
CA PRO A 76 2.16 -19.03 2.05
C PRO A 76 2.20 -20.43 1.40
N PRO A 77 1.24 -20.76 0.52
CA PRO A 77 1.27 -22.01 -0.22
C PRO A 77 2.45 -22.05 -1.21
N ALA A 78 2.96 -23.26 -1.48
CA ALA A 78 4.14 -23.47 -2.31
C ALA A 78 3.98 -22.88 -3.73
N GLU A 79 2.77 -22.91 -4.27
CA GLU A 79 2.45 -22.38 -5.62
C GLU A 79 2.70 -20.87 -5.73
N LYS A 80 2.78 -20.14 -4.62
CA LYS A 80 3.06 -18.68 -4.61
C LYS A 80 4.54 -18.33 -4.53
N GLU A 81 5.44 -19.29 -4.46
CA GLU A 81 6.89 -19.00 -4.30
C GLU A 81 7.43 -18.14 -5.45
N THR A 82 7.06 -18.46 -6.69
CA THR A 82 7.43 -17.66 -7.87
C THR A 82 6.94 -16.20 -7.77
N VAL A 83 5.71 -16.01 -7.30
CA VAL A 83 5.15 -14.67 -7.13
C VAL A 83 5.86 -13.91 -6.02
N LEU A 84 6.25 -14.59 -4.95
CA LEU A 84 7.02 -14.01 -3.84
C LEU A 84 8.42 -13.60 -4.32
N GLN A 85 9.06 -14.43 -5.15
CA GLN A 85 10.37 -14.10 -5.72
C GLN A 85 10.29 -12.84 -6.62
N ILE A 86 9.32 -12.78 -7.53
CA ILE A 86 9.08 -11.57 -8.36
C ILE A 86 8.88 -10.32 -7.51
N ARG A 87 8.24 -10.43 -6.35
CA ARG A 87 8.07 -9.30 -5.42
C ARG A 87 9.37 -8.88 -4.77
N ARG A 88 10.19 -9.84 -4.33
CA ARG A 88 11.53 -9.58 -3.76
C ARG A 88 12.39 -8.84 -4.78
N ASP A 89 12.41 -9.31 -6.03
CA ASP A 89 13.18 -8.68 -7.10
C ASP A 89 12.73 -7.24 -7.37
N LYS A 90 11.42 -6.99 -7.36
CA LYS A 90 10.88 -5.62 -7.48
C LYS A 90 11.27 -4.71 -6.32
N ILE A 91 11.34 -5.24 -5.11
CA ILE A 91 11.79 -4.48 -3.92
C ILE A 91 13.28 -4.18 -4.05
N THR A 92 14.09 -5.14 -4.46
CA THR A 92 15.54 -4.96 -4.69
C THR A 92 15.79 -3.91 -5.77
N THR A 93 15.05 -3.97 -6.88
CA THR A 93 15.12 -2.95 -7.95
C THR A 93 14.72 -1.56 -7.44
N LEU A 94 13.68 -1.49 -6.61
CA LEU A 94 13.23 -0.23 -6.01
C LEU A 94 14.31 0.36 -5.08
N HIS A 95 14.94 -0.47 -4.25
CA HIS A 95 16.03 -0.02 -3.37
C HIS A 95 17.24 0.46 -4.19
N GLY A 96 17.59 -0.27 -5.27
CA GLY A 96 18.65 0.17 -6.19
C GLY A 96 18.34 1.56 -6.75
N ARG A 97 17.11 1.80 -7.21
CA ARG A 97 16.70 3.10 -7.75
C ARG A 97 16.71 4.22 -6.71
N ILE A 98 16.29 3.94 -5.48
CA ILE A 98 16.35 4.91 -4.37
C ILE A 98 17.79 5.35 -4.13
N ASN A 99 18.72 4.38 -4.01
CA ASN A 99 20.13 4.65 -3.77
C ASN A 99 20.79 5.43 -4.95
N GLU A 100 20.38 5.13 -6.19
CA GLU A 100 20.85 5.88 -7.36
C GLU A 100 20.41 7.35 -7.30
N VAL A 101 19.13 7.60 -7.03
CA VAL A 101 18.60 8.97 -6.95
C VAL A 101 19.22 9.73 -5.77
N GLU A 102 19.41 9.07 -4.63
CA GLU A 102 20.08 9.65 -3.46
C GLU A 102 21.50 10.11 -3.79
N LYS A 103 22.32 9.25 -4.43
CA LYS A 103 23.67 9.60 -4.89
C LYS A 103 23.65 10.74 -5.92
N LEU A 104 22.66 10.76 -6.81
CA LEU A 104 22.52 11.86 -7.77
C LEU A 104 22.23 13.19 -7.08
N ILE A 105 21.42 13.21 -6.04
CA ILE A 105 21.13 14.40 -5.23
C ILE A 105 22.40 14.86 -4.53
N GLU A 106 23.11 13.96 -3.84
CA GLU A 106 24.38 14.28 -3.16
C GLU A 106 25.42 14.87 -4.12
N ASN A 107 25.60 14.23 -5.28
CA ASN A 107 26.54 14.70 -6.29
C ASN A 107 26.11 16.05 -6.89
N ALA A 108 24.82 16.26 -7.14
CA ALA A 108 24.29 17.52 -7.69
C ALA A 108 24.40 18.70 -6.71
N ILE A 109 24.38 18.43 -5.41
CA ILE A 109 24.65 19.44 -4.36
C ILE A 109 26.11 19.88 -4.42
N ILE A 110 27.04 18.94 -4.63
CA ILE A 110 28.50 19.24 -4.70
C ILE A 110 28.88 19.89 -6.04
N ASN A 111 28.34 19.35 -7.14
CA ASN A 111 28.56 19.82 -8.49
C ASN A 111 27.26 19.90 -9.31
N PRO A 112 26.63 21.09 -9.38
CA PRO A 112 25.36 21.26 -10.11
C PRO A 112 25.44 20.98 -11.62
N GLU A 113 26.63 20.97 -12.22
CA GLU A 113 26.81 20.68 -13.65
C GLU A 113 26.41 19.25 -14.02
N ILE A 114 26.46 18.32 -13.08
CA ILE A 114 25.98 16.92 -13.24
C ILE A 114 24.52 16.85 -13.71
N LEU A 115 23.70 17.84 -13.34
CA LEU A 115 22.31 17.91 -13.79
C LEU A 115 22.15 18.08 -15.30
N ASN A 116 23.18 18.58 -16.00
CA ASN A 116 23.19 18.68 -17.46
C ASN A 116 23.30 17.29 -18.11
N ASP A 117 23.99 16.35 -17.46
CA ASP A 117 24.19 14.97 -17.96
C ASP A 117 22.94 14.10 -17.78
N ILE A 118 22.07 14.45 -16.81
CA ILE A 118 20.79 13.75 -16.60
C ILE A 118 19.81 14.02 -17.75
N GLY A 119 20.05 15.09 -18.54
CA GLY A 119 19.23 15.44 -19.70
C GLY A 119 17.95 16.18 -19.34
N LYS A 120 17.08 16.29 -20.34
CA LYS A 120 15.79 16.96 -20.19
C LYS A 120 14.75 16.01 -19.63
N ILE A 121 13.99 16.48 -18.65
CA ILE A 121 12.82 15.75 -18.13
C ILE A 121 11.54 16.29 -18.75
N LYS A 122 10.58 15.41 -18.99
CA LYS A 122 9.23 15.80 -19.40
C LYS A 122 8.42 16.19 -18.18
N VAL A 123 8.08 17.45 -18.08
CA VAL A 123 7.21 17.98 -17.02
C VAL A 123 5.83 18.20 -17.61
N LYS A 124 4.81 17.71 -16.92
CA LYS A 124 3.43 18.02 -17.28
C LYS A 124 3.17 19.44 -16.81
N GLU A 125 3.18 20.39 -17.73
CA GLU A 125 2.70 21.75 -17.41
C GLU A 125 1.20 21.68 -17.13
N ILE A 126 0.82 22.23 -15.96
CA ILE A 126 -0.59 22.41 -15.58
C ILE A 126 -1.11 23.64 -16.34
N ASN A 127 -0.92 23.67 -17.64
CA ASN A 127 -1.58 24.61 -18.52
C ASN A 127 -2.85 23.96 -19.07
N LYS A 128 -3.88 24.76 -19.32
CA LYS A 128 -5.23 24.34 -19.75
C LYS A 128 -5.31 23.33 -20.91
N THR A 129 -4.20 23.03 -21.55
CA THR A 129 -4.07 22.11 -22.69
C THR A 129 -3.53 20.73 -22.36
N GLY A 130 -3.01 20.49 -21.15
CA GLY A 130 -2.44 19.18 -20.77
C GLY A 130 -1.16 18.76 -21.51
N ALA A 131 -0.50 19.70 -22.19
CA ALA A 131 0.73 19.45 -22.92
C ALA A 131 1.91 19.16 -21.99
N PHE A 132 2.86 18.33 -22.47
CA PHE A 132 4.14 18.09 -21.78
C PHE A 132 5.18 19.03 -22.36
N THR A 133 5.90 19.76 -21.48
CA THR A 133 7.07 20.55 -21.84
C THR A 133 8.33 19.86 -21.36
N GLU A 134 9.41 20.03 -22.12
CA GLU A 134 10.73 19.54 -21.74
C GLU A 134 11.54 20.69 -21.13
N ARG A 135 12.06 20.48 -19.93
CA ARG A 135 13.00 21.40 -19.27
C ARG A 135 14.18 20.64 -18.65
N LYS A 136 15.23 21.36 -18.32
CA LYS A 136 16.36 20.78 -17.58
C LYS A 136 15.90 20.22 -16.23
N CYS A 137 16.49 19.09 -15.83
CA CYS A 137 16.30 18.50 -14.51
C CYS A 137 16.88 19.44 -13.44
N THR A 138 16.22 19.54 -12.32
CA THR A 138 16.66 20.30 -11.14
C THR A 138 16.81 19.37 -9.95
N ILE A 139 17.54 19.80 -8.92
CA ILE A 139 17.66 19.07 -7.64
C ILE A 139 16.27 18.79 -7.08
N LYS A 140 15.36 19.75 -7.14
CA LYS A 140 13.98 19.58 -6.66
C LYS A 140 13.23 18.44 -7.35
N ASP A 141 13.46 18.22 -8.64
CA ASP A 141 12.85 17.10 -9.37
C ASP A 141 13.36 15.75 -8.86
N LEU A 142 14.67 15.67 -8.56
CA LEU A 142 15.28 14.48 -7.97
C LEU A 142 14.74 14.23 -6.55
N GLU A 143 14.61 15.28 -5.74
CA GLU A 143 14.01 15.19 -4.41
C GLU A 143 12.57 14.72 -4.47
N GLU A 144 11.75 15.22 -5.41
CA GLU A 144 10.39 14.76 -5.62
C GLU A 144 10.33 13.30 -6.08
N GLU A 145 11.26 12.87 -6.97
CA GLU A 145 11.37 11.47 -7.36
C GLU A 145 11.78 10.60 -6.17
N TYR A 146 12.77 11.01 -5.39
CA TYR A 146 13.19 10.34 -4.16
C TYR A 146 12.04 10.14 -3.19
N GLN A 147 11.25 11.20 -2.94
CA GLN A 147 10.07 11.13 -2.08
C GLN A 147 9.01 10.16 -2.63
N LYS A 148 8.77 10.15 -3.95
CA LYS A 148 7.84 9.22 -4.60
C LYS A 148 8.30 7.77 -4.48
N LEU A 149 9.60 7.51 -4.66
CA LEU A 149 10.18 6.18 -4.51
C LEU A 149 10.12 5.70 -3.07
N ASN A 150 10.49 6.55 -2.10
CA ASN A 150 10.41 6.22 -0.68
C ASN A 150 9.00 5.94 -0.19
N LYS A 151 7.98 6.66 -0.69
CA LYS A 151 6.58 6.33 -0.40
C LYS A 151 6.18 4.95 -0.88
N ARG A 152 6.83 4.43 -1.93
CA ARG A 152 6.59 3.06 -2.45
C ARG A 152 7.38 2.00 -1.69
N ASN A 153 8.44 2.40 -0.98
CA ASN A 153 9.29 1.54 -0.18
C ASN A 153 8.65 1.26 1.19
N ILE A 154 7.55 0.52 1.17
CA ILE A 154 6.85 0.14 2.40
C ILE A 154 7.40 -1.19 2.86
N ASN A 155 8.10 -1.16 3.97
CA ASN A 155 8.52 -2.38 4.66
C ASN A 155 7.53 -2.71 5.79
N VAL A 156 7.01 -3.93 5.78
CA VAL A 156 6.19 -4.49 6.85
C VAL A 156 7.00 -5.59 7.52
N SER A 157 7.38 -5.35 8.75
CA SER A 157 8.22 -6.26 9.55
C SER A 157 7.39 -7.21 10.41
N LYS A 158 8.03 -8.26 10.93
CA LYS A 158 7.39 -9.15 11.90
C LYS A 158 7.07 -8.42 13.22
N THR A 159 7.85 -7.40 13.57
CA THR A 159 7.60 -6.56 14.74
C THR A 159 6.31 -5.75 14.58
N ASP A 160 6.04 -5.21 13.40
CA ASP A 160 4.79 -4.47 13.14
C ASP A 160 3.55 -5.34 13.39
N PHE A 161 3.58 -6.59 12.96
CA PHE A 161 2.48 -7.52 13.23
C PHE A 161 2.36 -7.86 14.73
N LYS A 162 3.49 -7.97 15.45
CA LYS A 162 3.48 -8.19 16.91
C LYS A 162 2.86 -7.00 17.64
N ASP A 163 3.25 -5.79 17.25
CA ASP A 163 2.74 -4.56 17.85
C ASP A 163 1.23 -4.41 17.58
N LEU A 164 0.79 -4.75 16.35
CA LEU A 164 -0.61 -4.75 16.01
C LEU A 164 -1.43 -5.78 16.80
N LYS A 165 -0.91 -6.98 16.99
CA LYS A 165 -1.55 -7.99 17.85
C LYS A 165 -1.66 -7.50 19.30
N THR A 166 -0.64 -6.80 19.80
CA THR A 166 -0.67 -6.17 21.12
C THR A 166 -1.76 -5.10 21.20
N LEU A 167 -1.86 -4.25 20.19
CA LEU A 167 -2.94 -3.27 20.08
C LEU A 167 -4.31 -3.93 20.14
N PHE A 168 -4.54 -4.99 19.35
CA PHE A 168 -5.82 -5.68 19.32
C PHE A 168 -6.18 -6.30 20.68
N LYS A 169 -5.19 -6.90 21.36
CA LYS A 169 -5.39 -7.41 22.74
C LYS A 169 -5.80 -6.30 23.71
N LEU A 170 -5.11 -5.15 23.66
CA LEU A 170 -5.41 -4.02 24.54
C LEU A 170 -6.79 -3.40 24.27
N MET A 171 -7.23 -3.41 23.02
CA MET A 171 -8.54 -2.89 22.60
C MET A 171 -9.67 -3.91 22.70
N GLY A 172 -9.40 -5.16 23.07
CA GLY A 172 -10.39 -6.25 23.06
C GLY A 172 -10.90 -6.63 21.67
N ILE A 173 -10.10 -6.40 20.63
CA ILE A 173 -10.47 -6.71 19.23
C ILE A 173 -10.08 -8.15 18.92
N PRO A 174 -11.02 -8.99 18.44
CA PRO A 174 -10.74 -10.36 18.10
C PRO A 174 -9.86 -10.46 16.86
N TYR A 175 -8.89 -11.39 16.89
CA TYR A 175 -8.10 -11.74 15.73
C TYR A 175 -7.81 -13.24 15.68
N ILE A 176 -7.54 -13.75 14.48
CA ILE A 176 -7.26 -15.16 14.20
C ILE A 176 -5.95 -15.24 13.40
N GLU A 177 -5.11 -16.20 13.72
CA GLU A 177 -3.95 -16.57 12.90
C GLU A 177 -4.36 -17.74 12.00
N SER A 178 -4.33 -17.51 10.68
CA SER A 178 -4.65 -18.57 9.71
C SER A 178 -3.47 -19.54 9.58
N ASN A 179 -3.75 -20.81 9.34
CA ASN A 179 -2.71 -21.78 8.97
C ASN A 179 -2.17 -21.57 7.55
N GLY A 180 -2.92 -20.84 6.71
CA GLY A 180 -2.59 -20.49 5.33
C GLY A 180 -2.92 -19.03 5.07
N GLU A 181 -3.45 -18.74 3.90
CA GLU A 181 -3.81 -17.36 3.51
C GLU A 181 -5.04 -16.86 4.25
N ALA A 182 -4.97 -15.60 4.70
CA ALA A 182 -6.09 -14.93 5.37
C ALA A 182 -7.32 -14.83 4.46
N GLU A 183 -7.13 -14.62 3.14
CA GLU A 183 -8.22 -14.54 2.17
C GLU A 183 -9.14 -15.77 2.19
N THR A 184 -8.54 -16.97 2.26
CA THR A 184 -9.29 -18.24 2.31
C THR A 184 -10.12 -18.36 3.58
N LEU A 185 -9.53 -17.96 4.72
CA LEU A 185 -10.25 -17.99 5.99
C LEU A 185 -11.33 -16.92 6.06
N CYS A 186 -11.06 -15.71 5.56
CA CYS A 186 -12.05 -14.65 5.43
C CYS A 186 -13.28 -15.14 4.64
N ALA A 187 -13.04 -15.77 3.50
CA ALA A 187 -14.13 -16.28 2.66
C ALA A 187 -14.96 -17.42 3.31
N LYS A 188 -14.34 -18.21 4.18
CA LYS A 188 -15.03 -19.28 4.92
C LYS A 188 -15.89 -18.78 6.09
N LEU A 189 -15.53 -17.61 6.64
CA LEU A 189 -16.22 -17.03 7.81
C LEU A 189 -17.29 -16.02 7.41
N CYS A 190 -17.38 -15.61 6.14
CA CYS A 190 -18.45 -14.78 5.58
C CYS A 190 -19.59 -15.63 5.04
#